data_f212646f8291f4e0b93cd6cdee1a7234
#
_entry.id   f212646f8291f4e0b93cd6cdee1a7234
#
_cell.length_a   1.000
_cell.length_b   1.000
_cell.length_c   1.000
_cell.angle_alpha   90.00
_cell.angle_beta   90.00
_cell.angle_gamma   90.00
#
_symmetry.space_group_name_H-M   'P 1'
#
loop_
_entity.id
_entity.type
_entity.pdbx_description
1 polymer ?
#
loop_
_entity_poly.entity_id
_entity_poly.type
_entity_poly.pdbx_seq_one_letter_code
_entity_poly.pdbx_strand_id
1 'polypeptide(L)'
;MDKKLLTPGPLTTSLSTKKAMLHDWGSRDINFIELNRDIRQSLIALINGQNVFECVTMQGSGTFAVEAMIGSLTNTKSKILILIFFYDQ
;
A
#
# COMPACT_ATOMS: atom_id res chain seq x y z
N MET A 1 -3.86 -20.67 -17.53
CA MET A 1 -4.59 -19.60 -16.81
C MET A 1 -4.36 -19.77 -15.31
N ASP A 2 -4.03 -18.69 -14.64
CA ASP A 2 -3.82 -18.73 -13.20
C ASP A 2 -5.13 -18.92 -12.45
N LYS A 3 -5.05 -19.59 -11.31
CA LYS A 3 -6.19 -19.69 -10.39
C LYS A 3 -6.47 -18.32 -9.76
N LYS A 4 -7.73 -17.99 -9.59
CA LYS A 4 -8.12 -16.80 -8.85
C LYS A 4 -7.89 -17.01 -7.36
N LEU A 5 -7.13 -16.08 -6.77
CA LEU A 5 -6.85 -16.10 -5.34
C LEU A 5 -7.86 -15.19 -4.63
N LEU A 6 -8.62 -15.77 -3.71
CA LEU A 6 -9.64 -15.06 -2.95
C LEU A 6 -9.18 -14.84 -1.49
N THR A 7 -7.91 -14.49 -1.34
CA THR A 7 -7.27 -14.25 -0.05
C THR A 7 -6.93 -12.77 0.11
N PRO A 8 -6.71 -12.29 1.33
CA PRO A 8 -6.20 -10.92 1.55
C PRO A 8 -4.85 -10.66 0.89
N GLY A 9 -4.06 -11.69 0.72
CA GLY A 9 -2.79 -11.76 0.03
C GLY A 9 -2.22 -13.16 0.10
N PRO A 10 -1.55 -13.63 -0.94
CA PRO A 10 -1.31 -12.98 -2.24
C PRO A 10 -2.59 -12.81 -3.08
N LEU A 11 -2.55 -11.87 -4.01
CA LEU A 11 -3.68 -11.53 -4.88
C LEU A 11 -3.46 -12.03 -6.30
N THR A 12 -4.56 -12.32 -6.99
CA THR A 12 -4.53 -12.51 -8.44
C THR A 12 -4.44 -11.14 -9.11
N THR A 13 -3.45 -10.97 -9.97
CA THR A 13 -3.27 -9.75 -10.76
C THR A 13 -3.71 -9.96 -12.21
N SER A 14 -4.14 -8.89 -12.86
CA SER A 14 -4.50 -8.91 -14.28
C SER A 14 -3.26 -9.14 -15.16
N LEU A 15 -3.50 -9.59 -16.39
CA LEU A 15 -2.41 -9.75 -17.36
C LEU A 15 -1.72 -8.42 -17.66
N SER A 16 -2.46 -7.32 -17.72
CA SER A 16 -1.89 -5.98 -17.93
C SER A 16 -0.96 -5.57 -16.79
N THR A 17 -1.34 -5.84 -15.55
CA THR A 17 -0.48 -5.60 -14.39
C THR A 17 0.80 -6.44 -14.45
N LYS A 18 0.67 -7.73 -14.79
CA LYS A 18 1.84 -8.62 -14.92
C LYS A 18 2.79 -8.13 -16.00
N LYS A 19 2.27 -7.70 -17.15
CA LYS A 19 3.09 -7.16 -18.24
C LYS A 19 3.82 -5.87 -17.82
N ALA A 20 3.17 -5.01 -17.06
CA ALA A 20 3.79 -3.79 -16.55
C ALA A 20 4.98 -4.08 -15.62
N MET A 21 4.97 -5.23 -14.94
CA MET A 21 6.07 -5.64 -14.05
C MET A 21 7.28 -6.24 -14.78
N LEU A 22 7.22 -6.43 -16.10
CA LEU A 22 8.31 -7.00 -16.88
C LEU A 22 9.37 -5.98 -17.29
N HIS A 23 9.43 -4.85 -16.62
CA HIS A 23 10.34 -3.76 -16.93
C HIS A 23 11.25 -3.47 -15.75
N ASP A 24 12.55 -3.37 -16.02
CA ASP A 24 13.53 -2.98 -15.01
C ASP A 24 13.67 -1.46 -14.95
N TRP A 25 13.46 -0.89 -13.78
CA TRP A 25 13.55 0.54 -13.57
C TRP A 25 14.75 0.90 -12.70
N GLY A 26 15.55 1.86 -13.16
CA GLY A 26 16.54 2.49 -12.31
C GLY A 26 15.87 3.47 -11.34
N SER A 27 16.35 3.55 -10.12
CA SER A 27 15.78 4.43 -9.10
C SER A 27 15.82 5.93 -9.46
N ARG A 28 16.71 6.32 -10.35
CA ARG A 28 16.86 7.69 -10.85
C ARG A 28 16.42 7.85 -12.30
N ASP A 29 15.85 6.82 -12.90
CA ASP A 29 15.24 6.91 -14.21
C ASP A 29 14.11 7.91 -14.17
N ILE A 30 14.09 8.86 -15.12
CA ILE A 30 13.08 9.91 -15.14
C ILE A 30 11.66 9.33 -15.26
N ASN A 31 11.48 8.27 -16.03
CA ASN A 31 10.19 7.62 -16.18
C ASN A 31 9.71 7.00 -14.85
N PHE A 32 10.62 6.44 -14.09
CA PHE A 32 10.31 5.90 -12.75
C PHE A 32 9.98 7.01 -11.75
N ILE A 33 10.71 8.12 -11.79
CA ILE A 33 10.45 9.30 -10.95
C ILE A 33 9.06 9.86 -11.25
N GLU A 34 8.71 9.99 -12.52
CA GLU A 34 7.39 10.46 -12.93
C GLU A 34 6.28 9.49 -12.54
N LEU A 35 6.48 8.19 -12.71
CA LEU A 35 5.54 7.17 -12.28
C LEU A 35 5.28 7.26 -10.78
N ASN A 36 6.32 7.40 -9.99
CA ASN A 36 6.22 7.53 -8.53
C ASN A 36 5.47 8.81 -8.14
N ARG A 37 5.73 9.91 -8.83
CA ARG A 37 5.00 11.17 -8.63
C ARG A 37 3.51 11.00 -8.92
N ASP A 38 3.17 10.36 -10.03
CA ASP A 38 1.78 10.14 -10.45
C ASP A 38 1.03 9.28 -9.42
N ILE A 39 1.67 8.23 -8.90
CA ILE A 39 1.09 7.40 -7.85
C ILE A 39 0.80 8.24 -6.60
N ARG A 40 1.76 9.03 -6.14
CA ARG A 40 1.59 9.87 -4.96
C ARG A 40 0.47 10.89 -5.14
N GLN A 41 0.42 11.54 -6.28
CA GLN A 41 -0.62 12.52 -6.59
C GLN A 41 -2.00 11.86 -6.68
N SER A 42 -2.09 10.68 -7.25
CA SER A 42 -3.35 9.92 -7.32
C SER A 42 -3.87 9.55 -5.93
N LEU A 43 -2.98 9.15 -5.01
CA LEU A 43 -3.36 8.83 -3.63
C LEU A 43 -3.81 10.08 -2.86
N ILE A 44 -3.14 11.20 -3.04
CA ILE A 44 -3.54 12.48 -2.43
C ILE A 44 -4.91 12.92 -2.96
N ALA A 45 -5.15 12.79 -4.26
CA ALA A 45 -6.43 13.12 -4.87
C ALA A 45 -7.58 12.25 -4.34
N LEU A 46 -7.29 10.96 -4.07
CA LEU A 46 -8.28 10.02 -3.55
C LEU A 46 -8.86 10.47 -2.20
N ILE A 47 -8.06 11.13 -1.37
CA ILE A 47 -8.49 11.63 -0.06
C ILE A 47 -8.81 13.14 -0.06
N ASN A 48 -8.87 13.76 -1.24
CA ASN A 48 -9.03 15.22 -1.39
C ASN A 48 -7.99 16.02 -0.60
N GLY A 49 -6.77 15.52 -0.56
CA GLY A 49 -5.70 16.07 0.28
C GLY A 49 -4.75 17.03 -0.41
N GLN A 50 -5.09 17.53 -1.61
CA GLN A 50 -4.26 18.47 -2.36
C GLN A 50 -3.97 19.72 -1.51
N ASN A 51 -2.69 20.11 -1.49
CA ASN A 51 -2.19 21.29 -0.73
C ASN A 51 -2.29 21.16 0.80
N VAL A 52 -2.73 20.01 1.31
CA VAL A 52 -2.84 19.73 2.75
C VAL A 52 -1.92 18.59 3.18
N PHE A 53 -1.80 17.56 2.36
CA PHE A 53 -1.05 16.35 2.67
C PHE A 53 0.03 16.07 1.64
N GLU A 54 1.06 15.41 2.08
CA GLU A 54 2.08 14.78 1.24
C GLU A 54 1.96 13.26 1.34
N CYS A 55 2.29 12.58 0.26
CA CYS A 55 2.31 11.12 0.22
C CYS A 55 3.77 10.66 0.18
N VAL A 56 4.13 9.82 1.13
CA VAL A 56 5.44 9.15 1.17
C VAL A 56 5.21 7.66 1.01
N THR A 57 5.69 7.10 -0.09
CA THR A 57 5.60 5.66 -0.34
C THR A 57 6.75 4.93 0.35
N MET A 58 6.45 3.88 1.09
CA MET A 58 7.44 3.07 1.80
C MET A 58 7.22 1.59 1.48
N GLN A 59 8.31 0.87 1.33
CA GLN A 59 8.27 -0.57 1.15
C GLN A 59 7.89 -1.26 2.46
N GLY A 60 7.04 -2.27 2.37
CA GLY A 60 6.66 -3.05 3.53
C GLY A 60 5.48 -3.96 3.26
N SER A 61 5.20 -4.81 4.23
CA SER A 61 4.04 -5.71 4.22
C SER A 61 2.77 -4.99 4.67
N GLY A 62 1.62 -5.64 4.51
CA GLY A 62 0.37 -5.18 5.11
C GLY A 62 0.45 -5.08 6.64
N THR A 63 1.16 -5.99 7.29
CA THR A 63 1.43 -5.94 8.73
C THR A 63 2.22 -4.68 9.11
N PHE A 64 3.24 -4.33 8.32
CA PHE A 64 3.96 -3.07 8.51
C PHE A 64 3.03 -1.85 8.39
N ALA A 65 2.13 -1.85 7.41
CA ALA A 65 1.19 -0.75 7.23
C ALA A 65 0.26 -0.57 8.42
N VAL A 66 -0.26 -1.66 8.98
CA VAL A 66 -1.11 -1.64 10.17
C VAL A 66 -0.33 -1.12 11.38
N GLU A 67 0.88 -1.59 11.59
CA GLU A 67 1.76 -1.13 12.67
C GLU A 67 2.08 0.35 12.54
N ALA A 68 2.41 0.81 11.34
CA ALA A 68 2.70 2.22 11.06
C ALA A 68 1.48 3.10 11.33
N MET A 69 0.29 2.66 10.94
CA MET A 69 -0.96 3.37 11.20
C MET A 69 -1.21 3.51 12.70
N ILE A 70 -1.14 2.41 13.44
CA ILE A 70 -1.38 2.42 14.90
C ILE A 70 -0.35 3.31 15.59
N GLY A 71 0.93 3.14 15.27
CA GLY A 71 2.01 3.92 15.88
C GLY A 71 1.92 5.42 15.58
N SER A 72 1.42 5.78 14.39
CA SER A 72 1.28 7.18 13.98
C SER A 72 0.07 7.88 14.61
N LEU A 73 -1.01 7.13 14.89
CA LEU A 73 -2.27 7.68 15.37
C LEU A 73 -2.46 7.58 16.89
N THR A 74 -1.53 6.95 17.59
CA THR A 74 -1.62 6.75 19.04
C THR A 74 -0.45 7.39 19.77
N ASN A 75 -0.64 7.64 21.06
CA ASN A 75 0.39 8.13 21.98
C ASN A 75 0.34 7.33 23.30
N THR A 76 1.18 7.69 24.25
CA THR A 76 1.28 6.98 25.55
C THR A 76 -0.01 7.01 26.38
N LYS A 77 -0.94 7.90 26.08
CA LYS A 77 -2.23 8.03 26.79
C LYS A 77 -3.37 7.34 26.05
N SER A 78 -3.12 6.83 24.83
CA SER A 78 -4.13 6.17 24.03
C SER A 78 -4.51 4.81 24.61
N LYS A 79 -5.77 4.43 24.42
CA LYS A 79 -6.27 3.09 24.71
C LYS A 79 -6.69 2.43 23.41
N ILE A 80 -6.31 1.17 23.25
CA ILE A 80 -6.60 0.40 22.04
C ILE A 80 -7.42 -0.82 22.43
N LEU A 81 -8.57 -1.00 21.77
CA LEU A 81 -9.36 -2.22 21.90
C LEU A 81 -9.01 -3.17 20.76
N ILE A 82 -8.60 -4.39 21.12
CA ILE A 82 -8.27 -5.44 20.16
C ILE A 82 -9.31 -6.54 20.27
N LEU A 83 -10.00 -6.80 19.15
CA LEU A 83 -10.94 -7.91 19.04
C LEU A 83 -10.26 -9.08 18.35
N ILE A 84 -10.20 -10.20 19.03
CA ILE A 84 -9.55 -11.42 18.52
C ILE A 84 -10.62 -12.47 18.27
N PHE A 85 -10.64 -12.98 17.04
CA PHE A 85 -11.52 -14.07 16.66
C PHE A 85 -10.70 -15.32 16.44
N PHE A 86 -11.09 -16.41 17.06
CA PHE A 86 -10.47 -17.72 16.87
C PHE A 86 -11.32 -18.54 15.91
N TYR A 87 -10.67 -19.15 14.94
CA TYR A 87 -11.31 -20.14 14.09
C TYR A 87 -10.91 -21.53 14.59
N ASP A 88 -11.89 -22.38 14.86
CA ASP A 88 -11.62 -23.79 15.06
C ASP A 88 -11.19 -24.38 13.73
N GLN A 89 -10.01 -25.03 13.72
CA GLN A 89 -9.49 -25.72 12.54
C GLN A 89 -10.03 -27.14 12.47
#